data_aa0897761cfba2570cf89eeb5d8fc22b
#
_entry.id   aa0897761cfba2570cf89eeb5d8fc22b
#
_cell.length_a   1.000
_cell.length_b   1.000
_cell.length_c   1.000
_cell.angle_alpha   90.00
_cell.angle_beta   90.00
_cell.angle_gamma   90.00
#
_symmetry.space_group_name_H-M   'P 1'
#
loop_
_entity.id
_entity.type
_entity.pdbx_description
1 polymer ?
#
loop_
_entity_poly.entity_id
_entity_poly.type
_entity_poly.pdbx_seq_one_letter_code
_entity_poly.pdbx_strand_id
1 'polypeptide(L)'
;LFRGHGIEFPEVRLYQPGDPFQAIDWKVTARMRTPYVKRFVEERELAVLLMIDVSASNDFGTRGGLKRDLAAEVASVLALAAMRSGDPIGLLLFSDRIERYVRPARGRDRNLRLLYDLVSFEPEGRRTDLNLALTTAARMLSVRSLVFVISDFVNATDLVRPMLALTARHDVIAVDISDPAERELPESGWVEFEDPEVGQRAVVDLS
;
A
#
# COMPACT_ATOMS: atom_id res chain seq x y z
N LEU A 1 -10.69 -22.71 -11.54
CA LEU A 1 -10.00 -22.04 -12.67
C LEU A 1 -10.86 -20.87 -13.14
N PHE A 2 -10.72 -19.70 -12.53
CA PHE A 2 -11.29 -18.47 -13.08
C PHE A 2 -10.13 -17.66 -13.66
N ARG A 3 -10.00 -17.66 -14.99
CA ARG A 3 -9.17 -16.71 -15.73
C ARG A 3 -9.88 -15.36 -15.68
N GLY A 4 -9.26 -14.35 -15.03
CA GLY A 4 -9.68 -12.97 -15.14
C GLY A 4 -9.53 -12.53 -16.59
N HIS A 5 -10.60 -12.07 -17.21
CA HIS A 5 -10.56 -11.43 -18.53
C HIS A 5 -10.18 -9.96 -18.30
N GLY A 6 -8.90 -9.63 -18.42
CA GLY A 6 -8.48 -8.26 -18.67
C GLY A 6 -9.04 -7.84 -20.03
N ILE A 7 -9.57 -6.63 -20.15
CA ILE A 7 -9.99 -6.08 -21.43
C ILE A 7 -8.71 -5.78 -22.21
N GLU A 8 -8.38 -6.66 -23.17
CA GLU A 8 -7.26 -6.44 -24.07
C GLU A 8 -7.68 -5.38 -25.10
N PHE A 9 -7.09 -4.20 -25.03
CA PHE A 9 -7.15 -3.24 -26.13
C PHE A 9 -6.04 -3.59 -27.13
N PRO A 10 -6.36 -4.04 -28.34
CA PRO A 10 -5.34 -4.31 -29.34
C PRO A 10 -4.79 -2.97 -29.87
N GLU A 11 -3.59 -2.60 -29.48
CA GLU A 11 -2.82 -1.59 -30.20
C GLU A 11 -2.41 -2.18 -31.55
N VAL A 12 -2.63 -1.41 -32.63
CA VAL A 12 -2.17 -1.79 -33.96
C VAL A 12 -0.96 -0.91 -34.33
N ARG A 13 0.15 -1.54 -34.73
CA ARG A 13 1.33 -0.86 -35.25
C ARG A 13 1.69 -1.40 -36.63
N LEU A 14 2.49 -0.65 -37.36
CA LEU A 14 3.05 -1.11 -38.65
C LEU A 14 3.86 -2.40 -38.43
N TYR A 15 3.69 -3.34 -39.36
CA TYR A 15 4.49 -4.55 -39.44
C TYR A 15 5.97 -4.18 -39.59
N GLN A 16 6.83 -4.88 -38.88
CA GLN A 16 8.27 -4.81 -39.04
C GLN A 16 8.84 -6.18 -39.42
N PRO A 17 9.90 -6.23 -40.24
CA PRO A 17 10.54 -7.51 -40.54
C PRO A 17 10.95 -8.26 -39.28
N GLY A 18 10.45 -9.50 -39.11
CA GLY A 18 10.63 -10.30 -37.89
C GLY A 18 9.36 -10.49 -37.06
N ASP A 19 8.29 -9.74 -37.34
CA ASP A 19 7.00 -9.98 -36.70
C ASP A 19 6.36 -11.25 -37.19
N PRO A 20 5.68 -12.05 -36.33
CA PRO A 20 5.00 -13.26 -36.74
C PRO A 20 3.80 -12.92 -37.61
N PHE A 21 3.66 -13.60 -38.78
CA PHE A 21 2.55 -13.40 -39.71
C PHE A 21 1.17 -13.59 -39.06
N GLN A 22 1.08 -14.40 -38.02
CA GLN A 22 -0.16 -14.68 -37.30
C GLN A 22 -0.65 -13.45 -36.48
N ALA A 23 0.23 -12.50 -36.19
CA ALA A 23 -0.09 -11.25 -35.48
C ALA A 23 -0.66 -10.17 -36.42
N ILE A 24 -0.69 -10.39 -37.74
CA ILE A 24 -1.18 -9.39 -38.68
C ILE A 24 -2.70 -9.22 -38.53
N ASP A 25 -3.11 -7.95 -38.36
CA ASP A 25 -4.53 -7.57 -38.42
C ASP A 25 -4.95 -7.36 -39.86
N TRP A 26 -5.50 -8.39 -40.46
CA TRP A 26 -5.94 -8.36 -41.85
C TRP A 26 -7.05 -7.34 -42.12
N LYS A 27 -7.89 -7.01 -41.12
CA LYS A 27 -8.94 -5.99 -41.26
C LYS A 27 -8.37 -4.60 -41.40
N VAL A 28 -7.42 -4.24 -40.52
CA VAL A 28 -6.72 -2.93 -40.56
C VAL A 28 -5.83 -2.87 -41.78
N THR A 29 -5.06 -3.92 -42.06
CA THR A 29 -4.18 -4.03 -43.24
C THR A 29 -4.94 -3.81 -44.56
N ALA A 30 -6.11 -4.42 -44.73
CA ALA A 30 -6.94 -4.24 -45.92
C ALA A 30 -7.44 -2.79 -46.07
N ARG A 31 -7.72 -2.13 -44.98
CA ARG A 31 -8.23 -0.75 -44.97
C ARG A 31 -7.13 0.28 -45.21
N MET A 32 -5.95 0.04 -44.63
CA MET A 32 -4.81 0.97 -44.66
C MET A 32 -3.83 0.67 -45.81
N ARG A 33 -4.01 -0.44 -46.53
CA ARG A 33 -3.14 -0.92 -47.63
C ARG A 33 -1.68 -1.13 -47.27
N THR A 34 -1.38 -1.22 -45.97
CA THR A 34 -0.05 -1.48 -45.40
C THR A 34 -0.22 -2.49 -44.27
N PRO A 35 0.69 -3.47 -44.12
CA PRO A 35 0.51 -4.51 -43.09
C PRO A 35 0.64 -3.92 -41.68
N TYR A 36 -0.35 -4.18 -40.83
CA TYR A 36 -0.43 -3.86 -39.43
C TYR A 36 -0.45 -5.11 -38.57
N VAL A 37 0.23 -5.09 -37.44
CA VAL A 37 0.21 -6.16 -36.44
C VAL A 37 -0.57 -5.75 -35.19
N LYS A 38 -1.33 -6.69 -34.64
CA LYS A 38 -1.94 -6.55 -33.32
C LYS A 38 -0.86 -6.73 -32.26
N ARG A 39 -0.66 -5.74 -31.44
CA ARG A 39 0.09 -5.86 -30.20
C ARG A 39 -0.92 -5.95 -29.06
N PHE A 40 -1.04 -7.11 -28.46
CA PHE A 40 -1.78 -7.23 -27.21
C PHE A 40 -0.93 -6.62 -26.12
N VAL A 41 -1.28 -5.44 -25.68
CA VAL A 41 -0.73 -4.88 -24.43
C VAL A 41 -1.53 -5.55 -23.34
N GLU A 42 -0.92 -6.50 -22.65
CA GLU A 42 -1.45 -7.04 -21.40
C GLU A 42 -1.48 -5.88 -20.40
N GLU A 43 -2.62 -5.24 -20.27
CA GLU A 43 -2.84 -4.27 -19.20
C GLU A 43 -2.85 -5.06 -17.89
N ARG A 44 -1.66 -5.18 -17.28
CA ARG A 44 -1.54 -5.84 -15.99
C ARG A 44 -2.21 -4.94 -14.96
N GLU A 45 -3.42 -5.31 -14.59
CA GLU A 45 -4.10 -4.70 -13.44
C GLU A 45 -3.17 -4.77 -12.23
N LEU A 46 -2.70 -3.61 -11.78
CA LEU A 46 -1.84 -3.50 -10.62
C LEU A 46 -2.73 -3.39 -9.38
N ALA A 47 -2.97 -4.50 -8.70
CA ALA A 47 -3.69 -4.45 -7.44
C ALA A 47 -2.87 -3.65 -6.40
N VAL A 48 -3.53 -2.74 -5.69
CA VAL A 48 -2.92 -1.92 -4.64
C VAL A 48 -3.37 -2.42 -3.28
N LEU A 49 -2.43 -2.66 -2.36
CA LEU A 49 -2.70 -2.91 -0.95
C LEU A 49 -2.10 -1.79 -0.11
N LEU A 50 -2.94 -1.14 0.68
CA LEU A 50 -2.51 -0.19 1.71
C LEU A 50 -2.39 -0.96 3.03
N MET A 51 -1.18 -1.08 3.57
CA MET A 51 -0.89 -1.62 4.89
C MET A 51 -0.59 -0.45 5.82
N ILE A 52 -1.37 -0.29 6.87
CA ILE A 52 -1.28 0.87 7.76
C ILE A 52 -1.17 0.41 9.19
N ASP A 53 -0.14 0.90 9.84
CA ASP A 53 0.07 0.75 11.27
C ASP A 53 -0.90 1.66 12.02
N VAL A 54 -1.74 1.05 12.84
CA VAL A 54 -2.72 1.74 13.69
C VAL A 54 -2.44 1.55 15.18
N SER A 55 -1.21 1.19 15.53
CA SER A 55 -0.75 1.04 16.91
C SER A 55 -0.74 2.38 17.67
N ALA A 56 -0.63 2.31 18.99
CA ALA A 56 -0.68 3.49 19.85
C ALA A 56 0.49 4.45 19.68
N SER A 57 1.63 4.00 19.09
CA SER A 57 2.75 4.89 18.75
C SER A 57 2.34 5.97 17.74
N ASN A 58 1.32 5.69 16.92
CA ASN A 58 0.79 6.65 15.96
C ASN A 58 -0.18 7.69 16.56
N ASP A 59 -0.55 7.54 17.84
CA ASP A 59 -1.32 8.55 18.59
C ASP A 59 -0.47 9.73 19.09
N PHE A 60 0.81 9.75 18.70
CA PHE A 60 1.72 10.86 19.00
C PHE A 60 1.73 11.89 17.87
N GLY A 61 1.93 13.19 18.26
CA GLY A 61 2.11 14.28 17.32
C GLY A 61 2.25 15.61 18.03
N THR A 62 3.14 16.49 17.53
CA THR A 62 3.47 17.79 18.14
C THR A 62 3.12 18.99 17.28
N ARG A 63 3.27 18.91 15.97
CA ARG A 63 3.05 20.01 15.03
C ARG A 63 2.12 19.58 13.90
N GLY A 64 0.84 19.91 14.02
CA GLY A 64 -0.09 19.75 12.91
C GLY A 64 -0.99 18.53 12.95
N GLY A 65 -1.04 17.77 14.03
CA GLY A 65 -1.92 16.60 14.19
C GLY A 65 -1.17 15.35 14.63
N LEU A 66 -1.89 14.26 14.75
CA LEU A 66 -1.33 12.97 15.16
C LEU A 66 -0.72 12.26 13.93
N LYS A 67 0.31 11.41 14.15
CA LYS A 67 0.89 10.58 13.08
C LYS A 67 -0.16 9.74 12.37
N ARG A 68 -1.13 9.21 13.11
CA ARG A 68 -2.26 8.44 12.53
C ARG A 68 -3.10 9.25 11.56
N ASP A 69 -3.32 10.55 11.82
CA ASP A 69 -4.10 11.42 10.93
C ASP A 69 -3.34 11.63 9.61
N LEU A 70 -2.03 11.86 9.70
CA LEU A 70 -1.16 11.96 8.54
C LEU A 70 -1.10 10.64 7.75
N ALA A 71 -0.97 9.51 8.44
CA ALA A 71 -0.99 8.18 7.80
C ALA A 71 -2.31 7.93 7.05
N ALA A 72 -3.46 8.30 7.66
CA ALA A 72 -4.78 8.19 7.04
C ALA A 72 -4.92 9.13 5.84
N GLU A 73 -4.38 10.35 5.91
CA GLU A 73 -4.37 11.30 4.79
C GLU A 73 -3.55 10.77 3.62
N VAL A 74 -2.30 10.35 3.84
CA VAL A 74 -1.43 9.76 2.82
C VAL A 74 -2.10 8.53 2.18
N ALA A 75 -2.63 7.62 3.01
CA ALA A 75 -3.33 6.44 2.53
C ALA A 75 -4.58 6.79 1.71
N SER A 76 -5.34 7.82 2.11
CA SER A 76 -6.52 8.29 1.38
C SER A 76 -6.15 8.85 0.01
N VAL A 77 -5.07 9.61 -0.09
CA VAL A 77 -4.56 10.13 -1.37
C VAL A 77 -4.16 8.98 -2.30
N LEU A 78 -3.42 7.99 -1.78
CA LEU A 78 -3.02 6.80 -2.54
C LEU A 78 -4.24 5.98 -2.98
N ALA A 79 -5.23 5.81 -2.08
CA ALA A 79 -6.49 5.15 -2.39
C ALA A 79 -7.23 5.85 -3.54
N LEU A 80 -7.37 7.18 -3.46
CA LEU A 80 -8.04 7.97 -4.49
C LEU A 80 -7.30 7.89 -5.83
N ALA A 81 -5.96 7.90 -5.82
CA ALA A 81 -5.15 7.73 -7.03
C ALA A 81 -5.42 6.36 -7.69
N ALA A 82 -5.36 5.26 -6.91
CA ALA A 82 -5.65 3.91 -7.40
C ALA A 82 -7.09 3.80 -7.95
N MET A 83 -8.07 4.40 -7.26
CA MET A 83 -9.47 4.43 -7.73
C MET A 83 -9.62 5.17 -9.07
N ARG A 84 -8.90 6.28 -9.25
CA ARG A 84 -8.92 7.06 -10.51
C ARG A 84 -8.30 6.28 -11.66
N SER A 85 -7.26 5.50 -11.40
CA SER A 85 -6.62 4.60 -12.38
C SER A 85 -7.48 3.36 -12.67
N GLY A 86 -8.53 3.11 -11.87
CA GLY A 86 -9.36 1.91 -12.00
C GLY A 86 -8.71 0.65 -11.43
N ASP A 87 -7.64 0.78 -10.63
CA ASP A 87 -6.94 -0.33 -10.02
C ASP A 87 -7.74 -0.96 -8.88
N PRO A 88 -7.67 -2.30 -8.69
CA PRO A 88 -8.21 -2.95 -7.50
C PRO A 88 -7.48 -2.47 -6.25
N ILE A 89 -8.22 -1.98 -5.24
CA ILE A 89 -7.63 -1.50 -3.99
C ILE A 89 -8.07 -2.35 -2.81
N GLY A 90 -7.14 -2.61 -1.90
CA GLY A 90 -7.33 -3.31 -0.62
C GLY A 90 -6.70 -2.54 0.55
N LEU A 91 -7.03 -2.98 1.74
CA LEU A 91 -6.60 -2.37 3.01
C LEU A 91 -6.21 -3.47 3.99
N LEU A 92 -5.12 -3.26 4.72
CA LEU A 92 -4.71 -4.05 5.87
C LEU A 92 -4.33 -3.08 6.99
N LEU A 93 -5.18 -2.97 8.01
CA LEU A 93 -4.87 -2.24 9.23
C LEU A 93 -4.27 -3.24 10.23
N PHE A 94 -3.19 -2.86 10.89
CA PHE A 94 -2.50 -3.72 11.84
C PHE A 94 -1.97 -2.95 13.04
N SER A 95 -1.87 -3.69 14.14
CA SER A 95 -1.22 -3.33 15.39
C SER A 95 -0.32 -4.51 15.82
N ASP A 96 -0.43 -5.01 17.03
CA ASP A 96 0.10 -6.34 17.45
C ASP A 96 -0.75 -7.51 16.91
N ARG A 97 -1.77 -7.18 16.12
CA ARG A 97 -2.68 -8.10 15.43
C ARG A 97 -3.11 -7.53 14.09
N ILE A 98 -3.79 -8.36 13.29
CA ILE A 98 -4.49 -7.87 12.10
C ILE A 98 -5.84 -7.34 12.54
N GLU A 99 -5.97 -6.02 12.53
CA GLU A 99 -7.19 -5.32 12.94
C GLU A 99 -8.28 -5.40 11.86
N ARG A 100 -7.88 -5.18 10.62
CA ARG A 100 -8.80 -5.19 9.49
C ARG A 100 -8.10 -5.64 8.22
N TYR A 101 -8.73 -6.53 7.46
CA TYR A 101 -8.28 -6.86 6.11
C TYR A 101 -9.41 -6.74 5.11
N VAL A 102 -9.18 -5.96 4.07
CA VAL A 102 -10.06 -5.79 2.93
C VAL A 102 -9.28 -6.19 1.68
N ARG A 103 -9.66 -7.32 1.07
CA ARG A 103 -8.99 -7.84 -0.13
C ARG A 103 -9.03 -6.82 -1.28
N PRO A 104 -7.96 -6.65 -2.07
CA PRO A 104 -7.98 -5.80 -3.25
C PRO A 104 -9.11 -6.18 -4.21
N ALA A 105 -9.96 -5.20 -4.54
CA ALA A 105 -11.04 -5.35 -5.52
C ALA A 105 -11.52 -3.98 -5.99
N ARG A 106 -12.29 -3.96 -7.09
CA ARG A 106 -12.95 -2.78 -7.63
C ARG A 106 -14.36 -2.64 -7.05
N GLY A 107 -14.90 -1.46 -7.08
CA GLY A 107 -16.28 -1.16 -6.73
C GLY A 107 -16.41 0.14 -5.94
N ARG A 108 -17.33 1.02 -6.39
CA ARG A 108 -17.51 2.36 -5.81
C ARG A 108 -17.87 2.30 -4.33
N ASP A 109 -18.90 1.52 -3.98
CA ASP A 109 -19.40 1.46 -2.59
C ASP A 109 -18.37 0.83 -1.65
N ARG A 110 -17.64 -0.16 -2.16
CA ARG A 110 -16.55 -0.80 -1.44
C ARG A 110 -15.39 0.17 -1.19
N ASN A 111 -15.02 0.94 -2.20
CA ASN A 111 -13.95 1.93 -2.10
C ASN A 111 -14.32 3.06 -1.13
N LEU A 112 -15.58 3.51 -1.13
CA LEU A 112 -16.07 4.48 -0.15
C LEU A 112 -16.02 3.92 1.29
N ARG A 113 -16.37 2.64 1.47
CA ARG A 113 -16.25 1.97 2.76
C ARG A 113 -14.81 1.84 3.22
N LEU A 114 -13.88 1.56 2.29
CA LEU A 114 -12.46 1.51 2.58
C LEU A 114 -11.94 2.87 3.05
N LEU A 115 -12.32 3.97 2.39
CA LEU A 115 -11.96 5.32 2.82
C LEU A 115 -12.56 5.67 4.19
N TYR A 116 -13.79 5.23 4.46
CA TYR A 116 -14.40 5.40 5.77
C TYR A 116 -13.61 4.63 6.85
N ASP A 117 -13.29 3.35 6.59
CA ASP A 117 -12.50 2.52 7.50
C ASP A 117 -11.13 3.18 7.79
N LEU A 118 -10.48 3.82 6.80
CA LEU A 118 -9.21 4.53 6.97
C LEU A 118 -9.26 5.67 7.99
N VAL A 119 -10.37 6.40 8.02
CA VAL A 119 -10.47 7.64 8.82
C VAL A 119 -11.10 7.38 10.19
N SER A 120 -12.00 6.39 10.28
CA SER A 120 -12.81 6.16 11.48
C SER A 120 -12.48 4.88 12.25
N PHE A 121 -11.41 4.17 11.86
CA PHE A 121 -11.07 2.92 12.51
C PHE A 121 -10.45 3.17 13.90
N GLU A 122 -10.98 2.47 14.91
CA GLU A 122 -10.44 2.45 16.27
C GLU A 122 -9.79 1.08 16.51
N PRO A 123 -8.45 1.01 16.70
CA PRO A 123 -7.75 -0.26 16.92
C PRO A 123 -8.00 -0.82 18.32
N GLU A 124 -8.00 -2.15 18.42
CA GLU A 124 -8.04 -2.84 19.70
C GLU A 124 -6.64 -3.05 20.29
N GLY A 125 -5.64 -3.30 19.41
CA GLY A 125 -4.25 -3.50 19.80
C GLY A 125 -3.53 -2.18 20.01
N ARG A 126 -2.54 -2.18 20.90
CA ARG A 126 -1.74 -0.97 21.21
C ARG A 126 -0.31 -1.06 20.71
N ARG A 127 0.25 -2.27 20.62
CA ARG A 127 1.63 -2.52 20.20
C ARG A 127 1.70 -2.69 18.69
N THR A 128 2.93 -2.77 18.18
CA THR A 128 3.19 -3.00 16.74
C THR A 128 3.81 -4.37 16.50
N ASP A 129 3.24 -5.15 15.57
CA ASP A 129 3.86 -6.36 15.02
C ASP A 129 3.89 -6.30 13.48
N LEU A 130 4.91 -5.63 12.96
CA LEU A 130 5.11 -5.48 11.51
C LEU A 130 5.44 -6.84 10.83
N ASN A 131 6.09 -7.77 11.55
CA ASN A 131 6.37 -9.12 11.02
C ASN A 131 5.09 -9.89 10.71
N LEU A 132 4.12 -9.85 11.65
CA LEU A 132 2.81 -10.45 11.47
C LEU A 132 2.09 -9.83 10.27
N ALA A 133 2.10 -8.50 10.15
CA ALA A 133 1.46 -7.77 9.05
C ALA A 133 2.04 -8.14 7.68
N LEU A 134 3.38 -8.11 7.52
CA LEU A 134 4.08 -8.45 6.29
C LEU A 134 3.85 -9.92 5.89
N THR A 135 3.94 -10.84 6.86
CA THR A 135 3.72 -12.26 6.63
C THR A 135 2.27 -12.53 6.20
N THR A 136 1.32 -11.83 6.82
CA THR A 136 -0.10 -11.94 6.47
C THR A 136 -0.35 -11.42 5.06
N ALA A 137 0.18 -10.25 4.70
CA ALA A 137 0.07 -9.70 3.36
C ALA A 137 0.62 -10.66 2.30
N ALA A 138 1.82 -11.24 2.52
CA ALA A 138 2.44 -12.20 1.60
C ALA A 138 1.59 -13.46 1.37
N ARG A 139 0.80 -13.88 2.37
CA ARG A 139 -0.11 -15.04 2.28
C ARG A 139 -1.45 -14.68 1.64
N MET A 140 -1.97 -13.50 1.91
CA MET A 140 -3.32 -13.10 1.49
C MET A 140 -3.37 -12.59 0.05
N LEU A 141 -2.28 -12.03 -0.46
CA LEU A 141 -2.20 -11.54 -1.83
C LEU A 141 -1.95 -12.69 -2.80
N SER A 142 -2.88 -12.90 -3.71
CA SER A 142 -2.83 -13.97 -4.72
C SER A 142 -2.28 -13.52 -6.09
N VAL A 143 -2.25 -12.21 -6.34
CA VAL A 143 -1.75 -11.59 -7.58
C VAL A 143 -0.64 -10.60 -7.24
N ARG A 144 0.27 -10.35 -8.22
CA ARG A 144 1.29 -9.31 -8.05
C ARG A 144 0.62 -7.97 -7.76
N SER A 145 1.06 -7.31 -6.71
CA SER A 145 0.43 -6.11 -6.19
C SER A 145 1.49 -5.06 -5.86
N LEU A 146 1.09 -3.80 -5.89
CA LEU A 146 1.82 -2.70 -5.29
C LEU A 146 1.37 -2.58 -3.83
N VAL A 147 2.30 -2.73 -2.90
CA VAL A 147 2.04 -2.73 -1.46
C VAL A 147 2.68 -1.49 -0.85
N PHE A 148 1.88 -0.62 -0.28
CA PHE A 148 2.36 0.50 0.53
C PHE A 148 2.32 0.07 2.00
N VAL A 149 3.47 0.12 2.67
CA VAL A 149 3.59 -0.13 4.11
C VAL A 149 3.81 1.21 4.79
N ILE A 150 2.80 1.69 5.50
CA ILE A 150 2.76 3.00 6.16
C ILE A 150 2.87 2.77 7.66
N SER A 151 3.99 3.16 8.28
CA SER A 151 4.31 2.97 9.70
C SER A 151 5.40 3.95 10.11
N ASP A 152 5.66 4.11 11.40
CA ASP A 152 6.85 4.78 11.92
C ASP A 152 8.07 3.87 12.00
N PHE A 153 7.90 2.56 11.74
CA PHE A 153 8.93 1.53 11.77
C PHE A 153 9.71 1.46 13.10
N VAL A 154 9.21 2.07 14.16
CA VAL A 154 9.81 2.00 15.49
C VAL A 154 9.70 0.57 16.01
N ASN A 155 10.77 0.07 16.65
CA ASN A 155 10.87 -1.31 17.14
C ASN A 155 10.76 -2.41 16.06
N ALA A 156 10.93 -2.08 14.80
CA ALA A 156 10.90 -3.02 13.69
C ALA A 156 12.17 -3.91 13.70
N THR A 157 12.11 -5.06 14.37
CA THR A 157 13.20 -6.03 14.42
C THR A 157 12.94 -7.20 13.46
N ASP A 158 14.02 -7.78 12.91
CA ASP A 158 13.97 -8.97 12.05
C ASP A 158 13.03 -8.93 10.84
N LEU A 159 12.90 -7.74 10.20
CA LEU A 159 12.04 -7.55 9.02
C LEU A 159 12.58 -8.20 7.75
N VAL A 160 13.83 -8.63 7.71
CA VAL A 160 14.50 -9.12 6.49
C VAL A 160 13.73 -10.26 5.84
N ARG A 161 13.41 -11.30 6.61
CA ARG A 161 12.71 -12.49 6.08
C ARG A 161 11.29 -12.19 5.57
N PRO A 162 10.40 -11.57 6.36
CA PRO A 162 9.04 -11.26 5.89
C PRO A 162 9.04 -10.25 4.74
N MET A 163 9.97 -9.28 4.73
CA MET A 163 10.11 -8.33 3.64
C MET A 163 10.57 -9.02 2.35
N LEU A 164 11.56 -9.92 2.41
CA LEU A 164 11.99 -10.72 1.25
C LEU A 164 10.86 -11.59 0.71
N ALA A 165 10.07 -12.21 1.59
CA ALA A 165 8.92 -13.02 1.17
C ALA A 165 7.86 -12.19 0.43
N LEU A 166 7.63 -10.96 0.86
CA LEU A 166 6.67 -10.04 0.24
C LEU A 166 7.22 -9.48 -1.08
N THR A 167 8.48 -8.99 -1.09
CA THR A 167 9.11 -8.38 -2.27
C THR A 167 9.42 -9.38 -3.38
N ALA A 168 9.53 -10.67 -3.06
CA ALA A 168 9.71 -11.73 -4.07
C ALA A 168 8.53 -11.81 -5.07
N ARG A 169 7.33 -11.35 -4.70
CA ARG A 169 6.11 -11.47 -5.50
C ARG A 169 5.38 -10.15 -5.74
N HIS A 170 5.69 -9.11 -4.96
CA HIS A 170 4.99 -7.84 -4.95
C HIS A 170 5.99 -6.69 -5.01
N ASP A 171 5.55 -5.54 -5.50
CA ASP A 171 6.31 -4.29 -5.44
C ASP A 171 5.97 -3.60 -4.12
N VAL A 172 6.97 -3.36 -3.26
CA VAL A 172 6.75 -2.83 -1.90
C VAL A 172 7.36 -1.45 -1.77
N ILE A 173 6.58 -0.51 -1.26
CA ILE A 173 6.99 0.85 -0.93
C ILE A 173 6.77 1.06 0.57
N ALA A 174 7.84 1.33 1.30
CA ALA A 174 7.78 1.74 2.69
C ALA A 174 7.58 3.26 2.76
N VAL A 175 6.60 3.68 3.56
CA VAL A 175 6.30 5.10 3.84
C VAL A 175 6.49 5.32 5.32
N ASP A 176 7.56 6.02 5.67
CA ASP A 176 7.90 6.38 7.05
C ASP A 176 7.11 7.61 7.48
N ILE A 177 6.36 7.48 8.58
CA ILE A 177 5.61 8.56 9.21
C ILE A 177 6.27 8.87 10.55
N SER A 178 6.91 10.01 10.65
CA SER A 178 7.62 10.42 11.86
C SER A 178 7.27 11.86 12.28
N ASP A 179 7.29 12.14 13.57
CA ASP A 179 7.17 13.50 14.09
C ASP A 179 8.58 14.09 14.34
N PRO A 180 8.83 15.36 13.99
CA PRO A 180 10.12 15.98 14.24
C PRO A 180 10.58 15.92 15.72
N ALA A 181 9.66 15.94 16.68
CA ALA A 181 9.99 15.85 18.09
C ALA A 181 10.48 14.47 18.55
N GLU A 182 10.30 13.43 17.72
CA GLU A 182 10.91 12.11 17.96
C GLU A 182 12.42 12.11 17.67
N ARG A 183 12.89 13.08 16.88
CA ARG A 183 14.31 13.22 16.47
C ARG A 183 15.03 14.34 17.21
N GLU A 184 14.31 15.40 17.54
CA GLU A 184 14.87 16.59 18.16
C GLU A 184 14.07 16.88 19.44
N LEU A 185 14.64 16.52 20.58
CA LEU A 185 14.05 16.84 21.88
C LEU A 185 14.20 18.33 22.19
N PRO A 186 13.17 18.97 22.74
CA PRO A 186 13.28 20.38 23.13
C PRO A 186 14.27 20.56 24.28
N GLU A 187 15.10 21.62 24.23
CA GLU A 187 15.90 22.06 25.38
C GLU A 187 14.97 22.67 26.44
N SER A 188 14.46 21.85 27.37
CA SER A 188 13.41 22.32 28.29
C SER A 188 13.45 21.75 29.71
N GLY A 189 14.63 21.41 30.22
CA GLY A 189 14.74 20.91 31.60
C GLY A 189 14.13 19.52 31.80
N TRP A 190 13.40 19.30 32.89
CA TRP A 190 12.81 17.99 33.18
C TRP A 190 11.57 17.72 32.33
N VAL A 191 11.61 16.64 31.55
CA VAL A 191 10.51 16.19 30.67
C VAL A 191 10.11 14.77 31.06
N GLU A 192 8.81 14.54 31.21
CA GLU A 192 8.23 13.21 31.39
C GLU A 192 7.88 12.63 30.02
N PHE A 193 8.44 11.47 29.70
CA PHE A 193 8.12 10.68 28.51
C PHE A 193 7.24 9.51 28.91
N GLU A 194 6.24 9.21 28.11
CA GLU A 194 5.41 8.03 28.25
C GLU A 194 5.48 7.21 26.95
N ASP A 195 5.82 5.93 27.07
CA ASP A 195 5.71 4.98 25.96
C ASP A 195 4.23 4.64 25.73
N PRO A 196 3.64 5.03 24.59
CA PRO A 196 2.22 4.85 24.34
C PRO A 196 1.81 3.38 24.18
N GLU A 197 2.74 2.49 23.85
CA GLU A 197 2.46 1.06 23.64
C GLU A 197 2.40 0.28 24.95
N VAL A 198 3.29 0.60 25.91
CA VAL A 198 3.41 -0.14 27.16
C VAL A 198 3.05 0.69 28.40
N GLY A 199 2.86 2.01 28.24
CA GLY A 199 2.50 2.93 29.33
C GLY A 199 3.64 3.16 30.36
N GLN A 200 4.89 2.82 29.99
CA GLN A 200 6.05 3.11 30.83
C GLN A 200 6.37 4.61 30.78
N ARG A 201 6.70 5.16 31.95
CA ARG A 201 7.08 6.57 32.08
C ARG A 201 8.52 6.70 32.50
N ALA A 202 9.20 7.66 31.90
CA ALA A 202 10.55 8.05 32.24
C ALA A 202 10.65 9.57 32.34
N VAL A 203 11.34 10.06 33.36
CA VAL A 203 11.63 11.50 33.52
C VAL A 203 13.08 11.74 33.19
N VAL A 204 13.34 12.61 32.22
CA VAL A 204 14.68 12.90 31.69
C VAL A 204 14.95 14.41 31.84
N ASP A 205 16.16 14.76 32.27
CA ASP A 205 16.63 16.12 32.26
C ASP A 205 17.25 16.44 30.89
N LEU A 206 16.67 17.40 30.21
CA LEU A 206 17.07 17.87 28.88
C LEU A 206 17.75 19.28 28.97
N SER A 207 18.24 19.69 30.17
CA SER A 207 18.93 20.97 30.35
C SER A 207 20.37 20.95 29.86
#